data_be556fe9bb5df2ed62ee044202537777
#
_entry.id   be556fe9bb5df2ed62ee044202537777
#
_cell.length_a   1.000
_cell.length_b   1.000
_cell.length_c   1.000
_cell.angle_alpha   90.00
_cell.angle_beta   90.00
_cell.angle_gamma   90.00
#
_symmetry.space_group_name_H-M   'P 1'
#
loop_
_entity.id
_entity.type
_entity.pdbx_description
1 polymer ?
#
loop_
_entity_poly.entity_id
_entity_poly.type
_entity_poly.pdbx_seq_one_letter_code
_entity_poly.pdbx_strand_id
1 'polypeptide(L)'
;MLNPNWLGRLAAYHPDRPALWFRNTWLTYGELYLRARKAAGALRALGVAKGDRVGLIAWNHPAYLDLLFAGPLLGHILTPFNHRLSLPELQALHAYTEPKVLFYGEGFQEVARALDPKALPLEALLEGEEAPEEVR
;
A
#
# COMPACT_ATOMS: atom_id res chain seq x y z
N MET A 1 -14.79 -7.76 19.33
CA MET A 1 -14.22 -6.96 18.24
C MET A 1 -13.09 -7.72 17.54
N LEU A 2 -13.10 -7.73 16.23
CA LEU A 2 -12.01 -8.36 15.48
C LEU A 2 -10.76 -7.50 15.57
N ASN A 3 -9.62 -8.15 15.79
CA ASN A 3 -8.33 -7.47 15.73
C ASN A 3 -7.99 -7.22 14.24
N PRO A 4 -7.91 -5.96 13.79
CA PRO A 4 -7.62 -5.66 12.39
C PRO A 4 -6.20 -6.07 11.99
N ASN A 5 -5.28 -6.26 12.94
CA ASN A 5 -3.90 -6.68 12.64
C ASN A 5 -3.75 -8.21 12.69
N TRP A 6 -4.65 -8.92 12.01
CA TRP A 6 -4.60 -10.39 11.98
C TRP A 6 -3.31 -10.90 11.29
N LEU A 7 -2.75 -10.16 10.34
CA LEU A 7 -1.49 -10.53 9.69
C LEU A 7 -0.34 -10.54 10.69
N GLY A 8 -0.27 -9.55 11.58
CA GLY A 8 0.74 -9.51 12.62
C GLY A 8 0.64 -10.70 13.57
N ARG A 9 -0.57 -11.14 13.88
CA ARG A 9 -0.78 -12.34 14.71
C ARG A 9 -0.32 -13.60 14.00
N LEU A 10 -0.65 -13.77 12.72
CA LEU A 10 -0.18 -14.92 11.94
C LEU A 10 1.34 -14.92 11.81
N ALA A 11 1.94 -13.75 11.60
CA ALA A 11 3.39 -13.63 11.53
C ALA A 11 4.08 -13.99 12.86
N ALA A 12 3.45 -13.64 13.99
CA ALA A 12 3.97 -13.98 15.32
C ALA A 12 3.92 -15.48 15.59
N TYR A 13 2.83 -16.15 15.19
CA TYR A 13 2.66 -17.58 15.47
C TYR A 13 3.22 -18.49 14.39
N HIS A 14 3.23 -18.04 13.15
CA HIS A 14 3.64 -18.85 11.99
C HIS A 14 4.50 -18.04 11.01
N PRO A 15 5.63 -17.46 11.47
CA PRO A 15 6.42 -16.54 10.63
C PRO A 15 6.95 -17.18 9.35
N ASP A 16 7.27 -18.47 9.38
CA ASP A 16 7.90 -19.18 8.26
C ASP A 16 6.89 -19.86 7.33
N ARG A 17 5.59 -19.77 7.64
CA ARG A 17 4.57 -20.40 6.81
C ARG A 17 4.35 -19.60 5.52
N PRO A 18 4.27 -20.26 4.34
CA PRO A 18 4.00 -19.57 3.08
C PRO A 18 2.64 -18.86 3.10
N ALA A 19 2.62 -17.62 2.64
CA ALA A 19 1.42 -16.79 2.63
C ALA A 19 1.02 -16.35 1.22
N LEU A 20 1.98 -16.03 0.35
CA LEU A 20 1.72 -15.47 -0.96
C LEU A 20 2.73 -15.99 -1.99
N TRP A 21 2.22 -16.44 -3.15
CA TRP A 21 3.04 -16.80 -4.31
C TRP A 21 3.05 -15.64 -5.30
N PHE A 22 4.24 -15.15 -5.63
CA PHE A 22 4.39 -14.08 -6.61
C PHE A 22 5.74 -14.18 -7.33
N ARG A 23 5.71 -14.10 -8.66
CA ARG A 23 6.91 -14.16 -9.52
C ARG A 23 7.83 -15.34 -9.16
N ASN A 24 7.25 -16.52 -9.06
CA ASN A 24 7.96 -17.78 -8.74
C ASN A 24 8.62 -17.79 -7.37
N THR A 25 8.13 -16.98 -6.43
CA THR A 25 8.66 -16.90 -5.07
C THR A 25 7.52 -16.93 -4.06
N TRP A 26 7.68 -17.72 -3.00
CA TRP A 26 6.79 -17.66 -1.84
C TRP A 26 7.24 -16.57 -0.88
N LEU A 27 6.30 -15.75 -0.45
CA LEU A 27 6.50 -14.85 0.68
C LEU A 27 5.86 -15.50 1.91
N THR A 28 6.59 -15.54 3.01
CA THR A 28 6.07 -16.04 4.28
C THR A 28 5.22 -14.99 4.98
N TYR A 29 4.47 -15.38 6.00
CA TYR A 29 3.72 -14.42 6.82
C TYR A 29 4.65 -13.41 7.48
N GLY A 30 5.81 -13.84 7.96
CA GLY A 30 6.81 -12.93 8.54
C GLY A 30 7.32 -11.89 7.55
N GLU A 31 7.67 -12.34 6.34
CA GLU A 31 8.13 -11.45 5.28
C GLU A 31 7.03 -10.48 4.84
N LEU A 32 5.80 -10.98 4.70
CA LEU A 32 4.67 -10.14 4.30
C LEU A 32 4.37 -9.07 5.36
N TYR A 33 4.42 -9.43 6.64
CA TYR A 33 4.21 -8.49 7.72
C TYR A 33 5.34 -7.44 7.81
N LEU A 34 6.59 -7.84 7.60
CA LEU A 34 7.71 -6.91 7.55
C LEU A 34 7.53 -5.89 6.44
N ARG A 35 7.09 -6.33 5.25
CA ARG A 35 6.79 -5.45 4.13
C ARG A 35 5.69 -4.46 4.49
N ALA A 36 4.61 -4.93 5.15
CA ALA A 36 3.51 -4.07 5.58
C ALA A 36 3.98 -3.00 6.58
N ARG A 37 4.85 -3.37 7.52
CA ARG A 37 5.42 -2.42 8.49
C ARG A 37 6.30 -1.38 7.81
N LYS A 38 7.10 -1.77 6.83
CA LYS A 38 7.91 -0.83 6.05
C LYS A 38 7.03 0.11 5.22
N ALA A 39 5.97 -0.41 4.61
CA ALA A 39 5.02 0.42 3.88
C ALA A 39 4.36 1.45 4.81
N ALA A 40 3.93 1.04 5.99
CA ALA A 40 3.34 1.96 6.99
C ALA A 40 4.34 3.04 7.40
N GLY A 41 5.61 2.67 7.60
CA GLY A 41 6.67 3.63 7.93
C GLY A 41 6.92 4.63 6.82
N ALA A 42 6.96 4.16 5.56
CA ALA A 42 7.12 5.03 4.40
C ALA A 42 5.96 6.00 4.25
N LEU A 43 4.72 5.52 4.41
CA LEU A 43 3.53 6.37 4.35
C LEU A 43 3.54 7.42 5.44
N ARG A 44 3.91 7.04 6.66
CA ARG A 44 4.00 7.99 7.76
C ARG A 44 5.05 9.07 7.50
N ALA A 45 6.19 8.71 6.94
CA ALA A 45 7.24 9.67 6.55
C ALA A 45 6.75 10.64 5.47
N LEU A 46 5.79 10.23 4.63
CA LEU A 46 5.17 11.06 3.61
C LEU A 46 4.02 11.93 4.17
N GLY A 47 3.75 11.86 5.46
CA GLY A 47 2.72 12.66 6.09
C GLY A 47 1.33 12.01 6.07
N VAL A 48 1.22 10.74 5.70
CA VAL A 48 -0.06 10.03 5.74
C VAL A 48 -0.43 9.73 7.18
N ALA A 49 -1.64 10.07 7.55
CA ALA A 49 -2.19 9.87 8.89
C ALA A 49 -3.45 9.02 8.83
N LYS A 50 -3.95 8.64 9.99
CA LYS A 50 -5.20 7.90 10.11
C LYS A 50 -6.33 8.63 9.38
N GLY A 51 -7.05 7.89 8.55
CA GLY A 51 -8.17 8.42 7.76
C GLY A 51 -7.77 9.01 6.42
N ASP A 52 -6.50 9.23 6.16
CA ASP A 52 -6.04 9.70 4.86
C ASP A 52 -6.19 8.61 3.80
N ARG A 53 -6.49 9.01 2.58
CA ARG A 53 -6.57 8.09 1.45
C ARG A 53 -5.23 7.99 0.75
N VAL A 54 -4.88 6.77 0.36
CA VAL A 54 -3.68 6.46 -0.40
C VAL A 54 -4.11 5.85 -1.73
N GLY A 55 -3.80 6.52 -2.82
CA GLY A 55 -4.14 6.04 -4.16
C GLY A 55 -3.09 5.10 -4.71
N LEU A 56 -3.54 4.16 -5.53
CA LEU A 56 -2.66 3.20 -6.20
C LEU A 56 -3.17 2.92 -7.60
N ILE A 57 -2.32 3.09 -8.60
CA ILE A 57 -2.59 2.67 -9.97
C ILE A 57 -1.48 1.74 -10.45
N ALA A 58 -1.79 0.46 -10.61
CA ALA A 58 -0.81 -0.57 -10.95
C ALA A 58 -1.50 -1.85 -11.41
N TRP A 59 -0.73 -2.72 -12.08
CA TRP A 59 -1.10 -4.11 -12.26
C TRP A 59 -1.04 -4.83 -10.92
N ASN A 60 -1.57 -6.07 -10.85
CA ASN A 60 -1.45 -6.91 -9.66
C ASN A 60 0.01 -6.98 -9.20
N HIS A 61 0.26 -6.56 -7.97
CA HIS A 61 1.60 -6.48 -7.39
C HIS A 61 1.52 -6.70 -5.89
N PRO A 62 2.52 -7.33 -5.23
CA PRO A 62 2.50 -7.51 -3.77
C PRO A 62 2.35 -6.20 -3.00
N ALA A 63 2.80 -5.07 -3.56
CA ALA A 63 2.65 -3.77 -2.93
C ALA A 63 1.18 -3.41 -2.66
N TYR A 64 0.23 -3.97 -3.42
CA TYR A 64 -1.19 -3.83 -3.14
C TYR A 64 -1.52 -4.38 -1.75
N LEU A 65 -0.98 -5.58 -1.45
CA LEU A 65 -1.15 -6.20 -0.14
C LEU A 65 -0.35 -5.46 0.94
N ASP A 66 0.83 -4.93 0.59
CA ASP A 66 1.62 -4.13 1.53
C ASP A 66 0.81 -2.92 2.02
N LEU A 67 0.16 -2.21 1.09
CA LEU A 67 -0.69 -1.06 1.41
C LEU A 67 -1.94 -1.48 2.19
N LEU A 68 -2.56 -2.59 1.80
CA LEU A 68 -3.75 -3.10 2.47
C LEU A 68 -3.44 -3.49 3.93
N PHE A 69 -2.36 -4.25 4.15
CA PHE A 69 -1.99 -4.72 5.48
C PHE A 69 -1.32 -3.65 6.34
N ALA A 70 -0.81 -2.57 5.74
CA ALA A 70 -0.34 -1.42 6.49
C ALA A 70 -1.51 -0.62 7.10
N GLY A 71 -2.73 -0.79 6.56
CA GLY A 71 -3.91 -0.09 7.07
C GLY A 71 -4.13 -0.22 8.57
N PRO A 72 -4.15 -1.46 9.13
CA PRO A 72 -4.28 -1.63 10.58
C PRO A 72 -3.15 -1.01 11.40
N LEU A 73 -1.99 -0.79 10.78
CA LEU A 73 -0.81 -0.20 11.45
C LEU A 73 -0.82 1.32 11.41
N LEU A 74 -1.37 1.91 10.35
CA LEU A 74 -1.35 3.36 10.16
C LEU A 74 -2.74 3.99 10.20
N GLY A 75 -3.78 3.24 9.81
CA GLY A 75 -5.16 3.72 9.77
C GLY A 75 -5.52 4.46 8.50
N HIS A 76 -4.72 4.34 7.44
CA HIS A 76 -5.04 4.94 6.13
C HIS A 76 -6.09 4.11 5.38
N ILE A 77 -6.68 4.72 4.35
CA ILE A 77 -7.66 4.09 3.48
C ILE A 77 -7.03 3.87 2.10
N LEU A 78 -6.87 2.62 1.69
CA LEU A 78 -6.37 2.29 0.37
C LEU A 78 -7.46 2.57 -0.68
N THR A 79 -7.12 3.34 -1.70
CA THR A 79 -8.02 3.71 -2.80
C THR A 79 -7.40 3.24 -4.11
N PRO A 80 -7.73 2.03 -4.59
CA PRO A 80 -7.21 1.56 -5.87
C PRO A 80 -7.87 2.29 -7.03
N PHE A 81 -7.07 2.70 -8.01
CA PHE A 81 -7.53 3.33 -9.24
C PHE A 81 -7.55 2.27 -10.34
N ASN A 82 -8.69 2.11 -10.99
CA ASN A 82 -8.82 1.15 -12.08
C ASN A 82 -8.06 1.67 -13.31
N HIS A 83 -6.97 0.99 -13.66
CA HIS A 83 -6.11 1.38 -14.78
C HIS A 83 -6.79 1.32 -16.15
N ARG A 84 -7.98 0.72 -16.25
CA ARG A 84 -8.76 0.63 -17.48
C ARG A 84 -9.62 1.87 -17.73
N LEU A 85 -9.74 2.75 -16.74
CA LEU A 85 -10.49 3.99 -16.92
C LEU A 85 -9.73 4.96 -17.80
N SER A 86 -10.47 5.81 -18.50
CA SER A 86 -9.88 6.91 -19.29
C SER A 86 -9.25 7.94 -18.36
N LEU A 87 -8.35 8.78 -18.91
CA LEU A 87 -7.74 9.85 -18.13
C LEU A 87 -8.78 10.80 -17.51
N PRO A 88 -9.81 11.28 -18.25
CA PRO A 88 -10.85 12.10 -17.63
C PRO A 88 -11.57 11.42 -16.48
N GLU A 89 -11.85 10.11 -16.59
CA GLU A 89 -12.48 9.35 -15.53
C GLU A 89 -11.57 9.22 -14.30
N LEU A 90 -10.27 8.97 -14.53
CA LEU A 90 -9.27 8.92 -13.45
C LEU A 90 -9.12 10.28 -12.78
N GLN A 91 -9.13 11.36 -13.55
CA GLN A 91 -9.06 12.71 -13.00
C GLN A 91 -10.27 13.01 -12.09
N ALA A 92 -11.47 12.61 -12.51
CA ALA A 92 -12.68 12.76 -11.68
C ALA A 92 -12.57 11.96 -10.38
N LEU A 93 -12.09 10.72 -10.46
CA LEU A 93 -11.90 9.87 -9.31
C LEU A 93 -10.84 10.44 -8.35
N HIS A 94 -9.73 10.94 -8.88
CA HIS A 94 -8.69 11.58 -8.09
C HIS A 94 -9.21 12.82 -7.36
N ALA A 95 -9.96 13.66 -8.06
CA ALA A 95 -10.55 14.86 -7.48
C ALA A 95 -11.56 14.52 -6.37
N TYR A 96 -12.35 13.46 -6.56
CA TYR A 96 -13.35 13.03 -5.60
C TYR A 96 -12.72 12.41 -4.34
N THR A 97 -11.71 11.56 -4.52
CA THR A 97 -11.09 10.83 -3.40
C THR A 97 -10.03 11.62 -2.66
N GLU A 98 -9.43 12.61 -3.30
CA GLU A 98 -8.37 13.46 -2.73
C GLU A 98 -7.30 12.66 -1.99
N PRO A 99 -6.62 11.72 -2.66
CA PRO A 99 -5.61 10.93 -1.96
C PRO A 99 -4.45 11.81 -1.50
N LYS A 100 -3.96 11.53 -0.30
CA LYS A 100 -2.80 12.22 0.28
C LYS A 100 -1.55 11.96 -0.55
N VAL A 101 -1.42 10.74 -1.08
CA VAL A 101 -0.33 10.33 -1.97
C VAL A 101 -0.87 9.34 -2.99
N LEU A 102 -0.33 9.37 -4.19
CA LEU A 102 -0.65 8.43 -5.26
C LEU A 102 0.60 7.64 -5.62
N PHE A 103 0.49 6.32 -5.54
CA PHE A 103 1.54 5.41 -5.98
C PHE A 103 1.21 4.81 -7.34
N TYR A 104 2.24 4.51 -8.12
CA TYR A 104 2.08 3.85 -9.41
C TYR A 104 3.04 2.68 -9.56
N GLY A 105 2.58 1.65 -10.30
CA GLY A 105 3.42 0.55 -10.72
C GLY A 105 4.03 0.78 -12.09
N GLU A 106 4.86 -0.17 -12.51
CA GLU A 106 5.51 -0.14 -13.81
C GLU A 106 4.50 0.07 -14.96
N GLY A 107 4.80 1.01 -15.84
CA GLY A 107 3.95 1.35 -16.98
C GLY A 107 2.91 2.43 -16.70
N PHE A 108 2.74 2.87 -15.45
CA PHE A 108 1.72 3.87 -15.09
C PHE A 108 2.28 5.21 -14.65
N GLN A 109 3.58 5.43 -14.79
CA GLN A 109 4.21 6.69 -14.37
C GLN A 109 3.58 7.91 -15.05
N GLU A 110 3.39 7.86 -16.35
CA GLU A 110 2.87 8.99 -17.12
C GLU A 110 1.44 9.35 -16.68
N VAL A 111 0.54 8.37 -16.62
CA VAL A 111 -0.84 8.63 -16.21
C VAL A 111 -0.92 9.06 -14.74
N ALA A 112 -0.14 8.45 -13.86
CA ALA A 112 -0.13 8.82 -12.45
C ALA A 112 0.33 10.26 -12.24
N ARG A 113 1.38 10.68 -12.93
CA ARG A 113 1.89 12.05 -12.84
C ARG A 113 1.01 13.08 -13.54
N ALA A 114 0.18 12.65 -14.49
CA ALA A 114 -0.87 13.49 -15.04
C ALA A 114 -1.98 13.75 -14.03
N LEU A 115 -2.22 12.78 -13.12
CA LEU A 115 -3.19 12.95 -12.04
C LEU A 115 -2.61 13.75 -10.88
N ASP A 116 -1.37 13.43 -10.50
CA ASP A 116 -0.65 14.06 -9.41
C ASP A 116 0.84 14.14 -9.77
N PRO A 117 1.38 15.35 -9.99
CA PRO A 117 2.80 15.52 -10.36
C PRO A 117 3.76 14.96 -9.31
N LYS A 118 3.30 14.78 -8.06
CA LYS A 118 4.09 14.24 -6.96
C LYS A 118 3.92 12.73 -6.78
N ALA A 119 3.21 12.05 -7.71
CA ALA A 119 3.02 10.60 -7.64
C ALA A 119 4.36 9.88 -7.53
N LEU A 120 4.39 8.81 -6.73
CA LEU A 120 5.60 8.06 -6.39
C LEU A 120 5.53 6.64 -6.92
N PRO A 121 6.68 6.05 -7.31
CA PRO A 121 6.72 4.65 -7.65
C PRO A 121 6.48 3.75 -6.42
N LEU A 122 5.95 2.57 -6.65
CA LEU A 122 5.70 1.60 -5.56
C LEU A 122 6.98 1.23 -4.81
N GLU A 123 8.13 1.29 -5.46
CA GLU A 123 9.42 1.00 -4.84
C GLU A 123 9.70 1.90 -3.64
N ALA A 124 9.12 3.09 -3.61
CA ALA A 124 9.26 4.01 -2.48
C ALA A 124 8.74 3.42 -1.16
N LEU A 125 7.78 2.48 -1.23
CA LEU A 125 7.27 1.80 -0.05
C LEU A 125 8.30 0.86 0.61
N LEU A 126 9.24 0.36 -0.18
CA LEU A 126 10.26 -0.58 0.31
C LEU A 126 11.42 0.13 1.01
N GLU A 127 11.50 1.45 0.87
CA GLU A 127 12.56 2.28 1.44
C GLU A 127 12.21 2.81 2.83
N GLY A 128 10.99 2.53 3.31
CA GLY A 128 10.52 3.00 4.60
C GLY A 128 11.18 2.27 5.77
N GLU A 129 11.28 2.96 6.90
CA GLU A 129 11.62 2.34 8.17
C GLU A 129 10.40 1.63 8.73
N GLU A 130 10.62 0.57 9.50
CA GLU A 130 9.51 -0.19 10.07
C GLU A 130 8.70 0.66 11.05
N ALA A 131 7.39 0.71 10.83
CA ALA A 131 6.47 1.34 11.76
C ALA A 131 6.23 0.44 12.99
N PRO A 132 5.72 1.00 14.08
CA PRO A 132 5.26 0.20 15.21
C PRO A 132 4.23 -0.84 14.78
N GLU A 133 4.13 -1.93 15.53
CA GLU A 133 3.21 -3.04 15.21
C GLU A 133 1.74 -2.64 15.30
N GLU A 134 1.42 -1.60 16.08
CA GLU A 134 0.04 -1.14 16.23
C GLU A 134 -0.02 0.38 16.21
N VAL A 135 -1.06 0.89 15.58
CA VAL A 135 -1.41 2.30 15.63
C VAL A 135 -2.21 2.55 16.90
N ARG A 136 -1.80 3.55 17.66
CA ARG A 136 -2.47 3.94 18.89
C ARG A 136 -3.12 5.31 18.78
#